data_6ee8b1e30295ce86e6a2949d9e820494
#
_entry.id   6ee8b1e30295ce86e6a2949d9e820494
#
_cell.length_a   1.000
_cell.length_b   1.000
_cell.length_c   1.000
_cell.angle_alpha   90.00
_cell.angle_beta   90.00
_cell.angle_gamma   90.00
#
_symmetry.space_group_name_H-M   'P 1'
#
loop_
_entity.id
_entity.type
_entity.pdbx_description
1 polymer ?
#
loop_
_entity_poly.entity_id
_entity_poly.type
_entity_poly.pdbx_seq_one_letter_code
_entity_poly.pdbx_strand_id
1 'polypeptide(L)'
;MKIIVVIFISMMIIISCVGPEEALDGLTKNSPVVVNVNDAFTFSLRAENYSTEENYNLTFPNQNPIEFTTVLIVTDFAGRASDTSYFDIFNSNDSLLNRYMLNSNINVAPVDSLEISAIPNKIFFKADDFSGFVQLVLAIGD
;
A
#
# COMPACT_ATOMS: atom_id res chain seq x y z
N MET A 1 -27.81 -14.86 45.94
CA MET A 1 -26.52 -15.23 45.30
C MET A 1 -26.63 -15.56 43.81
N LYS A 2 -27.60 -16.36 43.34
CA LYS A 2 -27.76 -16.73 41.90
C LYS A 2 -28.05 -15.52 40.96
N ILE A 3 -28.84 -14.51 41.40
CA ILE A 3 -29.22 -13.34 40.61
C ILE A 3 -28.03 -12.42 40.39
N ILE A 4 -27.15 -12.24 41.37
CA ILE A 4 -25.93 -11.41 41.26
C ILE A 4 -24.94 -11.97 40.24
N VAL A 5 -24.81 -13.30 40.18
CA VAL A 5 -23.93 -13.98 39.21
C VAL A 5 -24.42 -13.81 37.79
N VAL A 6 -25.75 -13.85 37.56
CA VAL A 6 -26.36 -13.63 36.23
C VAL A 6 -26.15 -12.19 35.75
N ILE A 7 -26.29 -11.20 36.66
CA ILE A 7 -26.05 -9.78 36.32
C ILE A 7 -24.59 -9.55 35.97
N PHE A 8 -23.62 -10.20 36.66
CA PHE A 8 -22.18 -10.06 36.39
C PHE A 8 -21.78 -10.68 35.03
N ILE A 9 -22.36 -11.83 34.68
CA ILE A 9 -22.14 -12.48 33.37
C ILE A 9 -22.75 -11.65 32.24
N SER A 10 -23.95 -11.07 32.44
CA SER A 10 -24.57 -10.21 31.45
C SER A 10 -23.79 -8.91 31.22
N MET A 11 -23.15 -8.36 32.24
CA MET A 11 -22.33 -7.14 32.13
C MET A 11 -20.99 -7.39 31.43
N MET A 12 -20.40 -8.62 31.53
CA MET A 12 -19.19 -8.98 30.80
C MET A 12 -19.40 -9.13 29.29
N ILE A 13 -20.58 -9.49 28.83
CA ILE A 13 -20.89 -9.68 27.41
C ILE A 13 -21.00 -8.33 26.67
N ILE A 14 -21.34 -7.24 27.39
CA ILE A 14 -21.51 -5.92 26.77
C ILE A 14 -20.18 -5.20 26.49
N ILE A 15 -19.09 -5.61 27.17
CA ILE A 15 -17.77 -4.95 27.02
C ILE A 15 -16.96 -5.55 25.85
N SER A 16 -17.42 -6.64 25.24
CA SER A 16 -16.69 -7.40 24.22
C SER A 16 -16.85 -6.89 22.78
N CYS A 17 -17.57 -5.81 22.54
CA CYS A 17 -17.80 -5.30 21.20
C CYS A 17 -17.18 -3.91 21.00
N VAL A 18 -15.89 -3.76 21.32
CA VAL A 18 -15.10 -2.66 20.79
C VAL A 18 -14.58 -3.17 19.44
N GLY A 19 -15.22 -2.74 18.35
CA GLY A 19 -14.70 -2.93 17.01
C GLY A 19 -13.27 -2.35 16.91
N PRO A 20 -12.47 -2.79 15.97
CA PRO A 20 -11.17 -2.17 15.73
C PRO A 20 -11.35 -0.67 15.52
N GLU A 21 -10.46 0.14 16.12
CA GLU A 21 -10.45 1.58 15.86
C GLU A 21 -10.33 1.80 14.35
N GLU A 22 -11.37 2.36 13.73
CA GLU A 22 -11.30 2.74 12.33
C GLU A 22 -10.24 3.84 12.21
N ALA A 23 -9.22 3.60 11.42
CA ALA A 23 -8.25 4.64 11.09
C ALA A 23 -8.97 5.79 10.38
N LEU A 24 -8.54 7.03 10.60
CA LEU A 24 -9.13 8.25 10.00
C LEU A 24 -9.16 8.21 8.47
N ASP A 25 -8.35 7.36 7.84
CA ASP A 25 -8.28 7.14 6.40
C ASP A 25 -9.18 5.97 5.91
N GLY A 26 -9.92 5.32 6.80
CA GLY A 26 -10.80 4.19 6.47
C GLY A 26 -10.06 2.88 6.19
N LEU A 27 -8.74 2.82 6.39
CA LEU A 27 -7.94 1.61 6.17
C LEU A 27 -7.82 0.78 7.45
N THR A 28 -7.89 -0.54 7.29
CA THR A 28 -7.56 -1.47 8.37
C THR A 28 -6.03 -1.57 8.50
N LYS A 29 -5.50 -1.50 9.72
CA LYS A 29 -4.06 -1.67 9.98
C LYS A 29 -3.53 -2.99 9.40
N ASN A 30 -2.34 -2.93 8.80
CA ASN A 30 -1.62 -4.07 8.25
C ASN A 30 -2.42 -4.88 7.20
N SER A 31 -3.36 -4.20 6.52
CA SER A 31 -4.18 -4.80 5.48
C SER A 31 -4.11 -3.91 4.23
N PRO A 32 -3.30 -4.26 3.23
CA PRO A 32 -3.20 -3.48 2.02
C PRO A 32 -4.51 -3.51 1.23
N VAL A 33 -4.89 -2.36 0.69
CA VAL A 33 -5.98 -2.23 -0.29
C VAL A 33 -5.35 -2.01 -1.66
N VAL A 34 -5.68 -2.88 -2.60
CA VAL A 34 -5.13 -2.88 -3.96
C VAL A 34 -6.25 -2.78 -4.99
N VAL A 35 -6.12 -1.84 -5.90
CA VAL A 35 -6.93 -1.74 -7.12
C VAL A 35 -5.98 -1.90 -8.31
N ASN A 36 -6.27 -2.85 -9.19
CA ASN A 36 -5.45 -3.14 -10.37
C ASN A 36 -6.39 -3.32 -11.57
N VAL A 37 -6.46 -2.29 -12.39
CA VAL A 37 -7.32 -2.20 -13.57
C VAL A 37 -6.49 -1.82 -14.80
N ASN A 38 -7.09 -1.83 -16.00
CA ASN A 38 -6.35 -1.66 -17.27
C ASN A 38 -5.66 -0.31 -17.44
N ASP A 39 -6.06 0.72 -16.69
CA ASP A 39 -5.55 2.09 -16.81
C ASP A 39 -4.92 2.60 -15.51
N ALA A 40 -5.07 1.87 -14.40
CA ALA A 40 -4.53 2.28 -13.12
C ALA A 40 -4.21 1.11 -12.18
N PHE A 41 -3.15 1.30 -11.41
CA PHE A 41 -2.83 0.52 -10.22
C PHE A 41 -2.80 1.44 -9.02
N THR A 42 -3.47 1.05 -7.94
CA THR A 42 -3.41 1.76 -6.66
C THR A 42 -3.14 0.77 -5.54
N PHE A 43 -2.19 1.11 -4.71
CA PHE A 43 -1.88 0.41 -3.46
C PHE A 43 -2.00 1.40 -2.31
N SER A 44 -2.69 1.02 -1.24
CA SER A 44 -2.81 1.83 -0.02
C SER A 44 -2.67 0.94 1.20
N LEU A 45 -1.85 1.36 2.15
CA LEU A 45 -1.58 0.60 3.38
C LEU A 45 -1.39 1.55 4.56
N ARG A 46 -2.09 1.28 5.67
CA ARG A 46 -1.78 1.78 7.00
C ARG A 46 -1.06 0.68 7.77
N ALA A 47 0.20 0.89 8.08
CA ALA A 47 1.07 -0.13 8.67
C ALA A 47 1.54 0.24 10.08
N GLU A 48 1.74 -0.80 10.90
CA GLU A 48 2.38 -0.73 12.20
C GLU A 48 3.23 -2.00 12.38
N ASN A 49 4.56 -1.83 12.36
CA ASN A 49 5.56 -2.92 12.40
C ASN A 49 5.26 -4.03 11.38
N TYR A 50 4.96 -3.63 10.16
CA TYR A 50 4.51 -4.52 9.10
C TYR A 50 5.67 -5.02 8.25
N SER A 51 5.73 -6.34 8.06
CA SER A 51 6.74 -6.99 7.22
C SER A 51 6.07 -7.95 6.25
N THR A 52 6.35 -7.78 4.95
CA THR A 52 5.82 -8.62 3.86
C THR A 52 6.67 -8.47 2.59
N GLU A 53 6.53 -9.42 1.67
CA GLU A 53 6.99 -9.33 0.28
C GLU A 53 5.86 -9.77 -0.64
N GLU A 54 5.43 -8.89 -1.54
CA GLU A 54 4.29 -9.13 -2.43
C GLU A 54 4.58 -8.69 -3.87
N ASN A 55 4.02 -9.44 -4.83
CA ASN A 55 4.11 -9.13 -6.25
C ASN A 55 2.73 -8.87 -6.84
N TYR A 56 2.62 -7.81 -7.66
CA TYR A 56 1.42 -7.44 -8.37
C TYR A 56 1.72 -7.36 -9.87
N ASN A 57 1.09 -8.23 -10.65
CA ASN A 57 1.15 -8.15 -12.12
C ASN A 57 0.19 -7.08 -12.60
N LEU A 58 0.70 -6.11 -13.36
CA LEU A 58 -0.09 -5.01 -13.90
C LEU A 58 -0.82 -5.44 -15.18
N THR A 59 -1.98 -4.83 -15.43
CA THR A 59 -2.86 -5.14 -16.57
C THR A 59 -2.85 -4.04 -17.64
N PHE A 60 -1.83 -3.18 -17.65
CA PHE A 60 -1.74 -2.07 -18.59
C PHE A 60 -1.71 -2.54 -20.05
N PRO A 61 -2.40 -1.84 -20.95
CA PRO A 61 -2.38 -2.17 -22.38
C PRO A 61 -1.00 -1.91 -22.98
N ASN A 62 -0.60 -2.78 -23.90
CA ASN A 62 0.64 -2.62 -24.65
C ASN A 62 0.43 -1.66 -25.83
N GLN A 63 0.37 -0.36 -25.57
CA GLN A 63 0.17 0.70 -26.54
C GLN A 63 1.36 1.68 -26.50
N ASN A 64 1.65 2.36 -27.61
CA ASN A 64 2.75 3.29 -27.73
C ASN A 64 2.31 4.60 -28.46
N PRO A 65 2.73 5.79 -28.02
CA PRO A 65 3.37 6.09 -26.73
C PRO A 65 2.33 6.15 -25.59
N ILE A 66 2.75 5.83 -24.38
CA ILE A 66 1.93 5.98 -23.17
C ILE A 66 2.67 6.87 -22.19
N GLU A 67 1.98 7.83 -21.64
CA GLU A 67 2.44 8.58 -20.47
C GLU A 67 1.96 7.89 -19.20
N PHE A 68 2.84 7.74 -18.22
CA PHE A 68 2.48 7.25 -16.91
C PHE A 68 2.63 8.35 -15.88
N THR A 69 1.61 8.50 -15.05
CA THR A 69 1.68 9.31 -13.85
C THR A 69 1.90 8.39 -12.67
N THR A 70 3.00 8.62 -11.94
CA THR A 70 3.28 7.92 -10.68
C THR A 70 3.14 8.90 -9.54
N VAL A 71 2.32 8.54 -8.54
CA VAL A 71 2.20 9.29 -7.29
C VAL A 71 2.58 8.37 -6.15
N LEU A 72 3.55 8.80 -5.35
CA LEU A 72 3.92 8.12 -4.12
C LEU A 72 3.76 9.08 -2.95
N ILE A 73 2.97 8.67 -1.98
CA ILE A 73 2.76 9.38 -0.71
C ILE A 73 3.15 8.45 0.43
N VAL A 74 4.01 8.93 1.32
CA VAL A 74 4.30 8.30 2.61
C VAL A 74 4.10 9.34 3.70
N THR A 75 3.24 9.06 4.66
CA THR A 75 3.02 9.93 5.82
C THR A 75 3.06 9.14 7.11
N ASP A 76 3.20 9.84 8.22
CA ASP A 76 3.27 9.23 9.55
C ASP A 76 4.38 8.18 9.67
N PHE A 77 5.44 8.30 8.86
CA PHE A 77 6.56 7.37 8.90
C PHE A 77 7.21 7.38 10.29
N ALA A 78 7.20 6.23 10.96
CA ALA A 78 7.74 6.04 12.30
C ALA A 78 8.89 5.02 12.35
N GLY A 79 9.38 4.57 11.19
CA GLY A 79 10.51 3.65 11.05
C GLY A 79 11.88 4.33 11.15
N ARG A 80 12.91 3.58 10.84
CA ARG A 80 14.30 4.07 10.77
C ARG A 80 14.66 4.36 9.32
N ALA A 81 15.52 5.36 9.08
CA ALA A 81 16.01 5.66 7.74
C ALA A 81 16.82 4.51 7.10
N SER A 82 17.27 3.53 7.90
CA SER A 82 17.95 2.31 7.46
C SER A 82 16.99 1.19 7.06
N ASP A 83 15.67 1.37 7.24
CA ASP A 83 14.69 0.34 6.95
C ASP A 83 14.65 0.07 5.44
N THR A 84 14.52 -1.21 5.08
CA THR A 84 14.64 -1.67 3.70
C THR A 84 13.27 -1.92 3.06
N SER A 85 12.30 -1.05 3.37
CA SER A 85 10.97 -1.06 2.73
C SER A 85 10.99 -0.29 1.43
N TYR A 86 10.41 -0.84 0.36
CA TYR A 86 10.41 -0.20 -0.96
C TYR A 86 9.35 -0.77 -1.90
N PHE A 87 9.09 -0.02 -2.98
CA PHE A 87 8.47 -0.51 -4.20
C PHE A 87 9.49 -0.59 -5.32
N ASP A 88 9.51 -1.71 -6.03
CA ASP A 88 10.19 -1.89 -7.31
C ASP A 88 9.16 -1.99 -8.42
N ILE A 89 9.39 -1.24 -9.50
CA ILE A 89 8.58 -1.31 -10.72
C ILE A 89 9.41 -1.94 -11.81
N PHE A 90 8.90 -3.00 -12.42
CA PHE A 90 9.57 -3.75 -13.49
C PHE A 90 8.78 -3.69 -14.79
N ASN A 91 9.50 -3.80 -15.92
CA ASN A 91 8.90 -4.01 -17.23
C ASN A 91 8.62 -5.51 -17.50
N SER A 92 8.11 -5.81 -18.70
CA SER A 92 7.82 -7.18 -19.13
C SER A 92 9.05 -8.10 -19.27
N ASN A 93 10.26 -7.55 -19.29
CA ASN A 93 11.52 -8.28 -19.35
C ASN A 93 12.17 -8.44 -17.98
N ASP A 94 11.44 -8.22 -16.89
CA ASP A 94 11.94 -8.20 -15.51
C ASP A 94 13.07 -7.19 -15.25
N SER A 95 13.20 -6.17 -16.11
CA SER A 95 14.14 -5.08 -15.89
C SER A 95 13.53 -4.05 -14.94
N LEU A 96 14.30 -3.65 -13.94
CA LEU A 96 13.89 -2.61 -12.99
C LEU A 96 13.78 -1.26 -13.71
N LEU A 97 12.60 -0.67 -13.68
CA LEU A 97 12.34 0.68 -14.20
C LEU A 97 12.58 1.73 -13.12
N ASN A 98 12.07 1.49 -11.92
CA ASN A 98 12.23 2.42 -10.80
C ASN A 98 12.19 1.69 -9.46
N ARG A 99 12.82 2.30 -8.43
CA ARG A 99 12.74 1.89 -7.03
C ARG A 99 12.37 3.09 -6.17
N TYR A 100 11.35 2.95 -5.37
CA TYR A 100 10.92 3.95 -4.39
C TYR A 100 11.17 3.43 -2.97
N MET A 101 12.16 4.01 -2.29
CA MET A 101 12.43 3.68 -0.88
C MET A 101 11.39 4.34 0.03
N LEU A 102 10.92 3.60 1.05
CA LEU A 102 9.90 4.05 2.00
C LEU A 102 10.54 4.30 3.37
N ASN A 103 11.51 5.19 3.42
CA ASN A 103 12.36 5.44 4.61
C ASN A 103 12.22 6.85 5.20
N SER A 104 11.22 7.59 4.76
CA SER A 104 10.88 8.94 5.25
C SER A 104 9.48 9.31 4.78
N ASN A 105 8.94 10.44 5.25
CA ASN A 105 7.75 11.03 4.65
C ASN A 105 8.05 11.50 3.22
N ILE A 106 7.20 11.15 2.28
CA ILE A 106 7.40 11.36 0.83
C ILE A 106 6.10 11.90 0.22
N ASN A 107 6.26 12.84 -0.71
CA ASN A 107 5.19 13.28 -1.59
C ASN A 107 5.79 13.56 -2.96
N VAL A 108 5.70 12.57 -3.86
CA VAL A 108 6.28 12.62 -5.22
C VAL A 108 5.19 12.31 -6.24
N ALA A 109 5.12 13.14 -7.26
CA ALA A 109 4.23 12.96 -8.41
C ALA A 109 5.00 13.23 -9.71
N PRO A 110 5.87 12.32 -10.16
CA PRO A 110 6.50 12.43 -11.47
C PRO A 110 5.52 12.06 -12.57
N VAL A 111 5.68 12.70 -13.73
CA VAL A 111 5.04 12.30 -14.98
C VAL A 111 6.14 11.81 -15.90
N ASP A 112 6.07 10.55 -16.30
CA ASP A 112 7.06 9.91 -17.16
C ASP A 112 6.43 9.47 -18.47
N SER A 113 7.02 9.87 -19.59
CA SER A 113 6.68 9.36 -20.92
C SER A 113 7.56 8.14 -21.20
N LEU A 114 6.94 6.97 -21.39
CA LEU A 114 7.66 5.71 -21.56
C LEU A 114 7.43 5.12 -22.96
N GLU A 115 8.50 4.53 -23.53
CA GLU A 115 8.38 3.69 -24.72
C GLU A 115 7.74 2.34 -24.37
N ILE A 116 7.21 1.60 -25.36
CA ILE A 116 6.55 0.28 -25.13
C ILE A 116 7.44 -0.69 -24.35
N SER A 117 8.74 -0.72 -24.63
CA SER A 117 9.68 -1.59 -23.91
C SER A 117 9.86 -1.25 -22.44
N ALA A 118 9.45 -0.06 -22.06
CA ALA A 118 9.55 0.46 -20.69
C ALA A 118 8.21 0.48 -19.94
N ILE A 119 7.11 -0.01 -20.56
CA ILE A 119 5.80 -0.08 -19.89
C ILE A 119 5.91 -0.92 -18.61
N PRO A 120 5.43 -0.40 -17.48
CA PRO A 120 5.37 -1.14 -16.24
C PRO A 120 4.49 -2.40 -16.39
N ASN A 121 4.99 -3.53 -15.93
CA ASN A 121 4.30 -4.82 -16.01
C ASN A 121 4.12 -5.47 -14.64
N LYS A 122 5.02 -5.18 -13.70
CA LYS A 122 5.00 -5.78 -12.37
C LYS A 122 5.45 -4.78 -11.33
N ILE A 123 4.80 -4.79 -10.17
CA ILE A 123 5.24 -4.09 -8.97
C ILE A 123 5.60 -5.14 -7.92
N PHE A 124 6.77 -4.99 -7.32
CA PHE A 124 7.17 -5.72 -6.11
C PHE A 124 7.15 -4.75 -4.93
N PHE A 125 6.43 -5.12 -3.89
CA PHE A 125 6.39 -4.40 -2.63
C PHE A 125 7.12 -5.20 -1.56
N LYS A 126 8.05 -4.55 -0.88
CA LYS A 126 8.69 -5.08 0.33
C LYS A 126 8.47 -4.12 1.47
N ALA A 127 7.94 -4.63 2.56
CA ALA A 127 7.93 -3.98 3.86
C ALA A 127 8.82 -4.76 4.83
N ASP A 128 9.64 -4.05 5.57
CA ASP A 128 10.54 -4.57 6.61
C ASP A 128 10.38 -3.68 7.85
N ASP A 129 9.55 -4.14 8.80
CA ASP A 129 9.16 -3.41 10.01
C ASP A 129 8.57 -2.00 9.73
N PHE A 130 7.90 -1.85 8.58
CA PHE A 130 7.34 -0.58 8.14
C PHE A 130 6.22 -0.10 9.05
N SER A 131 6.29 1.19 9.45
CA SER A 131 5.23 1.86 10.20
C SER A 131 4.95 3.22 9.58
N GLY A 132 3.67 3.47 9.25
CA GLY A 132 3.21 4.67 8.59
C GLY A 132 2.03 4.41 7.65
N PHE A 133 1.66 5.44 6.90
CA PHE A 133 0.74 5.33 5.77
C PHE A 133 1.54 5.40 4.47
N VAL A 134 1.24 4.52 3.53
CA VAL A 134 1.79 4.57 2.18
C VAL A 134 0.69 4.42 1.15
N GLN A 135 0.76 5.23 0.10
CA GLN A 135 -0.06 5.12 -1.10
C GLN A 135 0.82 5.23 -2.34
N LEU A 136 0.73 4.25 -3.23
CA LEU A 136 1.30 4.27 -4.57
C LEU A 136 0.15 4.26 -5.57
N VAL A 137 0.17 5.23 -6.49
CA VAL A 137 -0.71 5.25 -7.66
C VAL A 137 0.17 5.25 -8.91
N LEU A 138 -0.13 4.38 -9.85
CA LEU A 138 0.44 4.36 -11.18
C LEU A 138 -0.72 4.33 -12.16
N ALA A 139 -0.85 5.36 -12.98
CA ALA A 139 -1.96 5.51 -13.92
C ALA A 139 -1.45 5.93 -15.30
N ILE A 140 -2.19 5.51 -16.33
CA ILE A 140 -1.97 5.99 -17.70
C ILE A 140 -2.48 7.43 -17.78
N GLY A 141 -1.64 8.31 -18.30
CA GLY A 141 -2.02 9.69 -18.64
C GLY A 141 -2.91 9.74 -19.88
N ASP A 142 -3.74 10.77 -19.94
CA ASP A 142 -4.57 11.08 -21.12
C ASP A 142 -3.77 11.75 -22.24
#